data_1710e37b6b4074757b92cd34ff660dc9
#
_entry.id   1710e37b6b4074757b92cd34ff660dc9
#
_cell.length_a   1.000
_cell.length_b   1.000
_cell.length_c   1.000
_cell.angle_alpha   90.00
_cell.angle_beta   90.00
_cell.angle_gamma   90.00
#
_symmetry.space_group_name_H-M   'P 1'
#
loop_
_entity.id
_entity.type
_entity.pdbx_description
1 polymer ?
#
loop_
_entity_poly.entity_id
_entity_poly.type
_entity_poly.pdbx_seq_one_letter_code
_entity_poly.pdbx_strand_id
1 'polypeptide(L)'
;RQNNPTSQSSDVKVEEYAEGSSHVEEVVGYVVCDGGVSYSFMGVPQMIQAGRTPNAVTDSWYTYTFPVSFPNTPIVITKIMTEDGGHNCEERMRNVTPNSFDVRVEETPYYDGPHTSEVFGWLALNFTGSIYGTGYYLREPTVIVQGEIPVFSYGG
;
A
#
# COMPACT_ATOMS: atom_id res chain seq x y z
N ARG A 1 9.72 1.33 -6.05
CA ARG A 1 9.37 2.50 -5.22
C ARG A 1 8.38 3.39 -5.96
N GLN A 2 7.47 4.01 -5.25
CA GLN A 2 6.56 5.03 -5.76
C GLN A 2 7.01 6.39 -5.19
N ASN A 3 6.90 7.46 -5.99
CA ASN A 3 7.27 8.80 -5.55
C ASN A 3 6.29 9.86 -6.06
N ASN A 4 6.23 11.00 -5.38
CA ASN A 4 5.44 12.18 -5.77
C ASN A 4 3.98 11.87 -6.17
N PRO A 5 3.19 11.13 -5.38
CA PRO A 5 1.81 10.86 -5.73
C PRO A 5 0.96 12.14 -5.66
N THR A 6 0.24 12.43 -6.73
CA THR A 6 -0.73 13.51 -6.83
C THR A 6 -2.14 12.93 -7.01
N SER A 7 -3.15 13.76 -7.17
CA SER A 7 -4.51 13.33 -7.52
C SER A 7 -4.63 12.77 -8.94
N GLN A 8 -3.62 12.95 -9.78
CA GLN A 8 -3.67 12.60 -11.21
C GLN A 8 -2.49 11.74 -11.69
N SER A 9 -1.39 11.71 -10.94
CA SER A 9 -0.16 11.04 -11.36
C SER A 9 0.66 10.54 -10.17
N SER A 10 1.54 9.60 -10.46
CA SER A 10 2.57 9.13 -9.55
C SER A 10 3.78 8.67 -10.35
N ASP A 11 4.96 8.95 -9.85
CA ASP A 11 6.19 8.42 -10.40
C ASP A 11 6.43 7.01 -9.87
N VAL A 12 6.84 6.10 -10.74
CA VAL A 12 7.16 4.71 -10.38
C VAL A 12 8.56 4.40 -10.84
N LYS A 13 9.35 3.81 -9.96
CA LYS A 13 10.73 3.40 -10.21
C LYS A 13 10.92 1.95 -9.82
N VAL A 14 11.59 1.19 -10.70
CA VAL A 14 12.15 -0.12 -10.36
C VAL A 14 13.55 0.13 -9.79
N GLU A 15 13.84 -0.49 -8.65
CA GLU A 15 15.15 -0.41 -8.01
C GLU A 15 15.80 -1.80 -8.01
N GLU A 16 17.05 -1.85 -8.37
CA GLU A 16 17.84 -3.07 -8.34
C GLU A 16 18.66 -3.18 -7.06
N TYR A 17 18.96 -4.42 -6.70
CA TYR A 17 19.73 -4.74 -5.51
C TYR A 17 21.21 -4.37 -5.64
N ALA A 18 21.75 -4.32 -6.86
CA ALA A 18 23.14 -3.97 -7.13
C ALA A 18 23.26 -2.66 -7.92
N GLU A 19 24.14 -1.77 -7.48
CA GLU A 19 24.44 -0.56 -8.22
C GLU A 19 25.04 -0.88 -9.60
N GLY A 20 24.61 -0.13 -10.61
CA GLY A 20 25.21 -0.12 -11.93
C GLY A 20 24.70 -1.15 -12.93
N SER A 21 23.67 -1.92 -12.61
CA SER A 21 22.95 -2.73 -13.57
C SER A 21 21.90 -1.88 -14.29
N SER A 22 21.69 -2.14 -15.58
CA SER A 22 20.60 -1.55 -16.35
C SER A 22 19.41 -2.49 -16.32
N HIS A 23 18.28 -2.02 -15.82
CA HIS A 23 17.05 -2.78 -15.83
C HIS A 23 16.36 -2.70 -17.20
N VAL A 24 15.78 -3.82 -17.63
CA VAL A 24 14.86 -3.81 -18.78
C VAL A 24 13.51 -3.25 -18.36
N GLU A 25 12.70 -2.83 -19.34
CA GLU A 25 11.33 -2.38 -19.05
C GLU A 25 10.51 -3.47 -18.40
N GLU A 26 9.76 -3.09 -17.35
CA GLU A 26 8.90 -3.97 -16.57
C GLU A 26 7.45 -3.49 -16.61
N VAL A 27 6.53 -4.43 -16.52
CA VAL A 27 5.10 -4.13 -16.37
C VAL A 27 4.79 -3.98 -14.88
N VAL A 28 4.31 -2.82 -14.49
CA VAL A 28 3.99 -2.50 -13.08
C VAL A 28 2.48 -2.49 -12.89
N GLY A 29 1.97 -3.36 -12.01
CA GLY A 29 0.60 -3.30 -11.51
C GLY A 29 0.48 -2.26 -10.40
N TYR A 30 -0.64 -1.55 -10.36
CA TYR A 30 -0.87 -0.55 -9.31
C TYR A 30 -2.32 -0.55 -8.82
N VAL A 31 -2.49 -0.08 -7.58
CA VAL A 31 -3.80 0.17 -6.96
C VAL A 31 -3.80 1.62 -6.49
N VAL A 32 -4.83 2.36 -6.84
CA VAL A 32 -5.02 3.75 -6.38
C VAL A 32 -6.20 3.78 -5.45
N CYS A 33 -6.00 4.33 -4.25
CA CYS A 33 -7.04 4.52 -3.25
C CYS A 33 -6.97 5.93 -2.71
N ASP A 34 -8.12 6.57 -2.52
CA ASP A 34 -8.19 7.73 -1.63
C ASP A 34 -8.00 7.28 -0.18
N GLY A 35 -7.28 8.10 0.60
CA GLY A 35 -7.13 7.84 2.02
C GLY A 35 -8.46 7.93 2.74
N GLY A 36 -8.75 6.99 3.62
CA GLY A 36 -9.97 6.97 4.39
C GLY A 36 -10.37 5.61 4.91
N VAL A 37 -11.59 5.54 5.40
CA VAL A 37 -12.20 4.33 5.95
C VAL A 37 -13.51 4.07 5.23
N SER A 38 -13.68 2.88 4.68
CA SER A 38 -14.95 2.39 4.13
C SER A 38 -15.55 1.34 5.05
N TYR A 39 -16.85 1.47 5.28
CA TYR A 39 -17.61 0.56 6.11
C TYR A 39 -18.60 -0.26 5.30
N SER A 40 -18.67 -1.54 5.63
CA SER A 40 -19.78 -2.44 5.30
C SER A 40 -20.20 -2.49 3.82
N PHE A 41 -19.90 -3.60 3.20
CA PHE A 41 -20.45 -3.96 1.92
C PHE A 41 -21.63 -4.94 2.16
N MET A 42 -22.86 -4.57 1.74
CA MET A 42 -24.07 -5.41 1.82
C MET A 42 -24.42 -5.97 3.21
N GLY A 43 -24.24 -5.17 4.27
CA GLY A 43 -24.59 -5.60 5.64
C GLY A 43 -23.59 -6.58 6.26
N VAL A 44 -22.55 -6.99 5.53
CA VAL A 44 -21.43 -7.72 6.09
C VAL A 44 -20.42 -6.70 6.62
N PRO A 45 -19.91 -6.83 7.85
CA PRO A 45 -18.89 -5.95 8.38
C PRO A 45 -17.57 -6.17 7.64
N GLN A 46 -17.43 -5.48 6.52
CA GLN A 46 -16.20 -5.42 5.73
C GLN A 46 -15.63 -4.03 5.89
N MET A 47 -14.37 -3.96 6.25
CA MET A 47 -13.70 -2.70 6.43
C MET A 47 -12.48 -2.62 5.52
N ILE A 48 -12.43 -1.53 4.78
CA ILE A 48 -11.27 -1.14 3.99
C ILE A 48 -10.78 0.18 4.54
N GLN A 49 -9.52 0.28 4.85
CA GLN A 49 -8.86 1.52 5.21
C GLN A 49 -7.62 1.70 4.35
N ALA A 50 -7.36 2.92 3.94
CA ALA A 50 -6.15 3.29 3.22
C ALA A 50 -5.60 4.61 3.74
N GLY A 51 -4.30 4.81 3.63
CA GLY A 51 -3.68 6.05 4.07
C GLY A 51 -2.18 6.06 3.89
N ARG A 52 -1.55 7.02 4.57
CA ARG A 52 -0.11 7.18 4.60
C ARG A 52 0.36 7.31 6.04
N THR A 53 1.57 6.82 6.32
CA THR A 53 2.25 7.15 7.58
C THR A 53 2.72 8.61 7.54
N PRO A 54 3.01 9.21 8.69
CA PRO A 54 3.89 10.38 8.72
C PRO A 54 5.25 10.05 8.07
N ASN A 55 6.02 11.07 7.69
CA ASN A 55 7.42 10.90 7.30
C ASN A 55 8.29 10.60 8.54
N ALA A 56 8.22 9.36 9.03
CA ALA A 56 8.82 8.94 10.29
C ALA A 56 9.31 7.48 10.29
N VAL A 57 9.14 6.76 9.19
CA VAL A 57 9.54 5.35 9.09
C VAL A 57 11.00 5.27 8.67
N THR A 58 11.86 4.73 9.53
CA THR A 58 13.29 4.53 9.31
C THR A 58 13.63 3.04 9.26
N ASP A 59 14.88 2.69 9.41
CA ASP A 59 15.38 1.31 9.65
C ASP A 59 14.88 0.71 10.98
N SER A 60 14.40 1.54 11.89
CA SER A 60 13.78 1.09 13.14
C SER A 60 12.28 0.82 12.97
N TRP A 61 11.76 -0.15 13.73
CA TRP A 61 10.34 -0.49 13.66
C TRP A 61 9.46 0.70 14.11
N TYR A 62 8.58 1.12 13.23
CA TYR A 62 7.56 2.14 13.46
C TYR A 62 6.18 1.47 13.56
N THR A 63 5.48 1.68 14.69
CA THR A 63 4.11 1.19 14.85
C THR A 63 3.12 2.22 14.34
N TYR A 64 2.34 1.85 13.32
CA TYR A 64 1.23 2.65 12.82
C TYR A 64 -0.09 2.13 13.39
N THR A 65 -0.87 3.03 13.98
CA THR A 65 -2.20 2.72 14.50
C THR A 65 -3.27 3.08 13.46
N PHE A 66 -4.16 2.15 13.16
CA PHE A 66 -5.27 2.42 12.23
C PHE A 66 -6.20 3.51 12.76
N PRO A 67 -6.74 4.37 11.88
CA PRO A 67 -7.74 5.38 12.28
C PRO A 67 -8.95 4.79 12.99
N VAL A 68 -9.35 3.59 12.57
CA VAL A 68 -10.44 2.82 13.18
C VAL A 68 -10.01 1.36 13.34
N SER A 69 -10.30 0.78 14.51
CA SER A 69 -9.99 -0.64 14.77
C SER A 69 -10.79 -1.56 13.84
N PHE A 70 -10.13 -2.56 13.29
CA PHE A 70 -10.79 -3.62 12.54
C PHE A 70 -11.48 -4.63 13.48
N PRO A 71 -12.57 -5.27 13.06
CA PRO A 71 -13.20 -6.33 13.86
C PRO A 71 -12.33 -7.59 13.99
N ASN A 72 -11.44 -7.83 13.03
CA ASN A 72 -10.45 -8.91 13.03
C ASN A 72 -9.15 -8.41 12.42
N THR A 73 -8.07 -9.17 12.52
CA THR A 73 -6.79 -8.82 11.90
C THR A 73 -6.95 -8.66 10.39
N PRO A 74 -6.65 -7.49 9.81
CA PRO A 74 -6.74 -7.24 8.38
C PRO A 74 -5.56 -7.85 7.62
N ILE A 75 -5.72 -7.97 6.30
CA ILE A 75 -4.59 -8.07 5.38
C ILE A 75 -4.11 -6.66 5.11
N VAL A 76 -2.82 -6.40 5.26
CA VAL A 76 -2.21 -5.09 5.02
C VAL A 76 -1.21 -5.18 3.89
N ILE A 77 -1.25 -4.20 3.01
CA ILE A 77 -0.27 -4.00 1.94
C ILE A 77 0.36 -2.63 2.18
N THR A 78 1.68 -2.56 2.12
CA THR A 78 2.43 -1.31 2.27
C THR A 78 3.32 -1.05 1.06
N LYS A 79 3.62 0.22 0.81
CA LYS A 79 4.61 0.63 -0.20
C LYS A 79 5.28 1.93 0.21
N ILE A 80 6.61 2.00 0.07
CA ILE A 80 7.36 3.24 0.24
C ILE A 80 6.91 4.25 -0.83
N MET A 81 6.57 5.47 -0.40
CA MET A 81 6.00 6.54 -1.23
C MET A 81 6.88 7.78 -1.34
N THR A 82 8.08 7.76 -0.80
CA THR A 82 9.07 8.83 -0.89
C THR A 82 10.43 8.26 -1.28
N GLU A 83 11.36 9.12 -1.61
CA GLU A 83 12.75 8.78 -1.91
C GLU A 83 13.65 9.80 -1.18
N ASP A 84 13.45 9.90 0.15
CA ASP A 84 14.20 10.84 0.99
C ASP A 84 15.60 10.29 1.33
N GLY A 85 15.77 8.96 1.32
CA GLY A 85 17.06 8.27 1.35
C GLY A 85 17.54 7.88 -0.03
N GLY A 86 18.81 8.09 -0.33
CA GLY A 86 19.43 7.83 -1.65
C GLY A 86 19.76 6.36 -1.92
N HIS A 87 19.61 5.47 -0.93
CA HIS A 87 19.96 4.06 -1.07
C HIS A 87 18.75 3.21 -1.44
N ASN A 88 18.99 2.13 -2.18
CA ASN A 88 17.97 1.15 -2.48
C ASN A 88 17.49 0.48 -1.21
N CYS A 89 16.18 0.44 -1.03
CA CYS A 89 15.60 -0.12 0.18
C CYS A 89 14.26 -0.82 -0.10
N GLU A 90 13.87 -1.68 0.82
CA GLU A 90 12.63 -2.43 0.79
C GLU A 90 11.80 -2.13 2.03
N GLU A 91 10.51 -2.40 1.94
CA GLU A 91 9.62 -2.41 3.09
C GLU A 91 9.64 -3.75 3.83
N ARG A 92 9.62 -3.69 5.16
CA ARG A 92 9.32 -4.84 6.02
C ARG A 92 8.15 -4.52 6.92
N MET A 93 7.28 -5.49 7.09
CA MET A 93 6.09 -5.39 7.93
C MET A 93 5.97 -6.60 8.85
N ARG A 94 5.46 -6.36 10.06
CA ARG A 94 5.16 -7.41 11.06
C ARG A 94 4.06 -6.99 12.02
N ASN A 95 3.71 -7.84 12.96
CA ASN A 95 2.81 -7.56 14.10
C ASN A 95 1.48 -6.92 13.67
N VAL A 96 0.89 -7.40 12.56
CA VAL A 96 -0.42 -6.92 12.13
C VAL A 96 -1.47 -7.38 13.14
N THR A 97 -2.21 -6.43 13.67
CA THR A 97 -3.30 -6.62 14.64
C THR A 97 -4.56 -5.90 14.14
N PRO A 98 -5.72 -6.05 14.79
CA PRO A 98 -6.88 -5.23 14.47
C PRO A 98 -6.68 -3.72 14.66
N ASN A 99 -5.67 -3.31 15.43
CA ASN A 99 -5.46 -1.91 15.78
C ASN A 99 -4.26 -1.26 15.10
N SER A 100 -3.27 -2.05 14.68
CA SER A 100 -1.96 -1.52 14.25
C SER A 100 -1.18 -2.53 13.43
N PHE A 101 -0.10 -2.04 12.82
CA PHE A 101 0.97 -2.83 12.25
C PHE A 101 2.32 -2.13 12.47
N ASP A 102 3.39 -2.91 12.49
CA ASP A 102 4.75 -2.38 12.51
C ASP A 102 5.32 -2.40 11.10
N VAL A 103 6.02 -1.35 10.73
CA VAL A 103 6.70 -1.20 9.44
C VAL A 103 8.07 -0.59 9.63
N ARG A 104 9.02 -0.95 8.77
CA ARG A 104 10.34 -0.32 8.69
C ARG A 104 10.88 -0.33 7.27
N VAL A 105 11.85 0.52 7.03
CA VAL A 105 12.75 0.44 5.87
C VAL A 105 13.80 -0.63 6.16
N GLU A 106 14.17 -1.40 5.15
CA GLU A 106 15.32 -2.29 5.19
C GLU A 106 16.22 -2.00 3.99
N GLU A 107 17.43 -1.56 4.27
CA GLU A 107 18.44 -1.31 3.24
C GLU A 107 19.08 -2.62 2.78
N THR A 108 19.71 -2.58 1.62
CA THR A 108 20.52 -3.71 1.16
C THR A 108 21.72 -3.89 2.08
N PRO A 109 22.25 -5.13 2.28
CA PRO A 109 23.35 -5.40 3.20
C PRO A 109 24.64 -4.58 2.96
N TYR A 110 24.80 -3.98 1.77
CA TYR A 110 25.96 -3.15 1.44
C TYR A 110 25.86 -1.71 1.96
N TYR A 111 24.66 -1.29 2.36
CA TYR A 111 24.35 0.06 2.83
C TYR A 111 23.66 0.05 4.20
N ASP A 112 23.97 -0.98 5.00
CA ASP A 112 23.38 -1.18 6.34
C ASP A 112 23.80 -0.06 7.30
N GLY A 113 23.12 1.06 7.19
CA GLY A 113 23.30 2.27 8.00
C GLY A 113 21.96 2.87 8.43
N PRO A 114 21.97 4.01 9.13
CA PRO A 114 20.74 4.71 9.48
C PRO A 114 20.05 5.25 8.23
N HIS A 115 18.85 4.77 7.93
CA HIS A 115 18.05 5.28 6.81
C HIS A 115 17.31 6.57 7.18
N THR A 116 17.27 7.51 6.24
CA THR A 116 16.42 8.71 6.36
C THR A 116 14.95 8.28 6.42
N SER A 117 14.14 9.05 7.14
CA SER A 117 12.71 8.73 7.27
C SER A 117 11.97 8.78 5.93
N GLU A 118 11.07 7.83 5.74
CA GLU A 118 10.24 7.68 4.55
C GLU A 118 8.75 7.70 4.92
N VAL A 119 7.90 8.02 3.94
CA VAL A 119 6.45 7.87 4.02
C VAL A 119 6.05 6.54 3.41
N PHE A 120 5.20 5.79 4.10
CA PHE A 120 4.61 4.56 3.58
C PHE A 120 3.13 4.79 3.26
N GLY A 121 2.72 4.44 2.05
CA GLY A 121 1.33 4.20 1.74
C GLY A 121 0.90 2.82 2.23
N TRP A 122 -0.32 2.70 2.70
CA TRP A 122 -0.86 1.43 3.14
C TRP A 122 -2.32 1.26 2.74
N LEU A 123 -2.69 0.01 2.50
CA LEU A 123 -4.05 -0.45 2.25
C LEU A 123 -4.32 -1.64 3.16
N ALA A 124 -5.35 -1.56 3.97
CA ALA A 124 -5.76 -2.61 4.90
C ALA A 124 -7.16 -3.10 4.58
N LEU A 125 -7.32 -4.41 4.45
CA LEU A 125 -8.53 -5.09 4.00
C LEU A 125 -8.95 -6.12 5.05
N ASN A 126 -10.17 -6.02 5.54
CA ASN A 126 -10.77 -7.03 6.40
C ASN A 126 -12.08 -7.51 5.78
N PHE A 127 -11.97 -8.52 4.94
CA PHE A 127 -13.13 -9.25 4.44
C PHE A 127 -12.78 -10.72 4.22
N THR A 128 -13.76 -11.58 4.45
CA THR A 128 -13.68 -13.01 4.15
C THR A 128 -14.65 -13.31 3.01
N GLY A 129 -14.17 -13.96 1.96
CA GLY A 129 -15.00 -14.38 0.84
C GLY A 129 -14.62 -13.70 -0.48
N SER A 130 -15.32 -14.09 -1.52
CA SER A 130 -15.16 -13.52 -2.86
C SER A 130 -16.06 -12.29 -3.00
N ILE A 131 -15.51 -11.20 -3.57
CA ILE A 131 -16.32 -10.06 -3.99
C ILE A 131 -16.97 -10.44 -5.32
N TYR A 132 -18.15 -11.01 -5.24
CA TYR A 132 -18.99 -11.21 -6.43
C TYR A 132 -19.88 -9.99 -6.58
N GLY A 133 -19.54 -9.08 -7.47
CA GLY A 133 -20.36 -7.93 -7.80
C GLY A 133 -21.30 -8.25 -8.96
N THR A 134 -22.59 -8.36 -8.73
CA THR A 134 -23.58 -8.08 -9.75
C THR A 134 -23.98 -6.62 -9.62
N GLY A 135 -23.36 -5.74 -10.42
CA GLY A 135 -23.87 -4.39 -10.66
C GLY A 135 -23.77 -3.38 -9.53
N TYR A 136 -22.84 -3.49 -8.59
CA TYR A 136 -22.67 -2.48 -7.54
C TYR A 136 -21.44 -1.62 -7.78
N TYR A 137 -21.67 -0.32 -7.83
CA TYR A 137 -20.59 0.68 -7.84
C TYR A 137 -20.20 0.97 -6.38
N LEU A 138 -18.92 0.81 -6.05
CA LEU A 138 -18.38 1.36 -4.82
C LEU A 138 -18.38 2.89 -4.96
N ARG A 139 -19.32 3.55 -4.29
CA ARG A 139 -19.30 4.99 -4.16
C ARG A 139 -18.64 5.32 -2.83
N GLU A 140 -17.40 5.76 -2.94
CA GLU A 140 -16.53 6.35 -1.91
C GLU A 140 -16.19 5.48 -0.68
N PRO A 141 -14.90 5.29 -0.40
CA PRO A 141 -13.76 5.65 -1.25
C PRO A 141 -13.72 4.83 -2.53
N THR A 142 -13.42 5.47 -3.63
CA THR A 142 -13.31 4.78 -4.91
C THR A 142 -11.94 4.11 -4.96
N VAL A 143 -11.91 2.79 -4.95
CA VAL A 143 -10.72 2.04 -5.31
C VAL A 143 -10.70 1.94 -6.82
N ILE A 144 -9.80 2.67 -7.46
CA ILE A 144 -9.59 2.54 -8.91
C ILE A 144 -8.44 1.55 -9.09
N VAL A 145 -8.77 0.36 -9.55
CA VAL A 145 -7.77 -0.60 -10.01
C VAL A 145 -7.59 -0.36 -11.50
N GLN A 146 -6.51 0.28 -11.88
CA GLN A 146 -6.12 0.45 -13.29
C GLN A 146 -4.91 -0.44 -13.55
N GLY A 147 -5.11 -1.45 -14.33
CA GLY A 147 -4.15 -2.43 -14.82
C GLY A 147 -4.91 -3.42 -15.68
N GLU A 148 -4.25 -4.33 -16.35
CA GLU A 148 -4.90 -5.42 -17.09
C GLU A 148 -5.59 -6.43 -16.13
N ILE A 149 -6.55 -5.95 -15.36
CA ILE A 149 -7.55 -6.82 -14.78
C ILE A 149 -8.67 -6.90 -15.80
N PRO A 150 -9.10 -8.10 -16.21
CA PRO A 150 -10.20 -8.21 -17.14
C PRO A 150 -11.40 -7.46 -16.56
N VAL A 151 -11.83 -6.42 -17.24
CA VAL A 151 -13.09 -5.74 -16.94
C VAL A 151 -14.17 -6.74 -17.21
N PHE A 152 -14.79 -7.27 -16.15
CA PHE A 152 -16.01 -8.05 -16.32
C PHE A 152 -17.09 -7.09 -16.79
N SER A 153 -17.34 -7.05 -18.10
CA SER A 153 -18.51 -6.39 -18.66
C SER A 153 -19.72 -7.23 -18.29
N TYR A 154 -20.55 -6.74 -17.42
CA TYR A 154 -21.88 -7.31 -17.25
C TYR A 154 -22.74 -6.84 -18.42
N GLY A 155 -23.06 -7.76 -19.34
CA GLY A 155 -24.12 -7.55 -20.31
C GLY A 155 -25.44 -7.39 -19.56
N GLY A 156 -26.18 -6.32 -19.92
CA GLY A 156 -27.53 -6.06 -19.43
C GLY A 156 -28.54 -7.08 -19.99
#